data_b1c7e813b6896de7ad163519063f135a
#
_entry.id   b1c7e813b6896de7ad163519063f135a
#
_cell.length_a   1.000
_cell.length_b   1.000
_cell.length_c   1.000
_cell.angle_alpha   90.00
_cell.angle_beta   90.00
_cell.angle_gamma   90.00
#
_symmetry.space_group_name_H-M   'P 1'
#
loop_
_entity.id
_entity.type
_entity.pdbx_description
1 polymer ?
#
loop_
_entity_poly.entity_id
_entity_poly.type
_entity_poly.pdbx_seq_one_letter_code
_entity_poly.pdbx_strand_id
1 'polypeptide(L)'
;MSEEKSFDSYLTDDNLIFIENEYIRIGANISLGGALTYLAEKGKKNLINSSDWGRQVQMSFYAPPAPYQPEGVEMAECWKFIGWNPIQSGDCYRNRSRVLEYRCEDNEIYVKCIPMHWPLNNCPGECTFEVWYRLDGYCVNVTSKINMDRPDKTQYPARHQEQPAVYTNGEWYKGVAYTGKKPFTNDSLTELVTKENGLGWPWLNFAPTENWSALVDDNNYGLGVYIGSTNLSKIGFAVTDKKGWGGPKDDQTGYIAPLGCEILDHNISYSYDYSLIVGQVDFIRQTAYELDKNADRRHFSFERDRDHFYYKDITDKGYPTGGCLDFDFGIGSELKSPPVFFGKGECKQIELDATFEGEISGDVIFHLYEGLDEKNNLKLSDYGVPFSIKGTGERATCSVDISAAPDCFIGFSLRFNNSGHISIYSVNIE
;
A
#
# COMPACT_ATOMS: atom_id res chain seq x y z
N MET A 1 -18.62 35.51 9.71
CA MET A 1 -17.17 35.32 9.52
C MET A 1 -16.78 34.25 10.52
N SER A 2 -16.69 33.00 10.08
CA SER A 2 -16.10 31.91 10.88
C SER A 2 -14.60 32.20 10.99
N GLU A 3 -14.09 32.34 12.21
CA GLU A 3 -12.65 32.39 12.45
C GLU A 3 -12.02 31.18 11.73
N GLU A 4 -11.15 31.46 10.77
CA GLU A 4 -10.23 30.43 10.23
C GLU A 4 -9.40 29.95 11.41
N LYS A 5 -9.78 28.80 11.97
CA LYS A 5 -8.93 28.13 12.96
C LYS A 5 -7.59 27.89 12.30
N SER A 6 -6.53 28.43 12.88
CA SER A 6 -5.17 28.16 12.40
C SER A 6 -4.94 26.65 12.42
N PHE A 7 -4.15 26.10 11.48
CA PHE A 7 -3.83 24.67 11.40
C PHE A 7 -3.25 24.15 12.73
N ASP A 8 -2.55 24.98 13.46
CA ASP A 8 -2.01 24.71 14.80
C ASP A 8 -3.08 24.24 15.81
N SER A 9 -4.37 24.57 15.59
CA SER A 9 -5.47 24.13 16.47
C SER A 9 -5.82 22.63 16.33
N TYR A 10 -5.35 21.93 15.30
CA TYR A 10 -5.57 20.49 15.12
C TYR A 10 -4.49 19.64 15.80
N LEU A 11 -3.40 20.23 16.20
CA LEU A 11 -2.22 19.59 16.78
C LEU A 11 -2.07 19.92 18.26
N THR A 12 -3.15 20.38 18.89
CA THR A 12 -3.14 20.61 20.34
C THR A 12 -2.99 19.28 21.08
N ASP A 13 -2.28 19.27 22.19
CA ASP A 13 -2.08 18.08 23.03
C ASP A 13 -3.40 17.43 23.46
N ASP A 14 -4.47 18.18 23.55
CA ASP A 14 -5.83 17.71 23.90
C ASP A 14 -6.42 16.72 22.86
N ASN A 15 -5.92 16.72 21.62
CA ASN A 15 -6.38 15.85 20.54
C ASN A 15 -5.44 14.69 20.27
N LEU A 16 -4.29 14.64 20.92
CA LEU A 16 -3.26 13.62 20.74
C LEU A 16 -3.28 12.65 21.92
N ILE A 17 -3.30 11.37 21.58
CA ILE A 17 -2.99 10.29 22.53
C ILE A 17 -1.60 9.78 22.22
N PHE A 18 -0.78 9.64 23.27
CA PHE A 18 0.63 9.31 23.15
C PHE A 18 0.96 8.00 23.83
N ILE A 19 1.83 7.22 23.18
CA ILE A 19 2.62 6.16 23.84
C ILE A 19 4.09 6.38 23.55
N GLU A 20 4.94 5.91 24.44
CA GLU A 20 6.39 5.96 24.26
C GLU A 20 7.08 4.78 24.92
N ASN A 21 8.22 4.40 24.37
CA ASN A 21 9.14 3.47 24.99
C ASN A 21 10.46 4.18 25.34
N GLU A 22 11.54 3.45 25.56
CA GLU A 22 12.86 4.00 25.85
C GLU A 22 13.41 4.85 24.68
N TYR A 23 13.03 4.56 23.44
CA TYR A 23 13.66 5.10 22.22
C TYR A 23 12.81 6.15 21.50
N ILE A 24 11.52 5.87 21.30
CA ILE A 24 10.63 6.70 20.48
C ILE A 24 9.33 7.03 21.19
N ARG A 25 8.70 8.11 20.72
CA ARG A 25 7.36 8.53 21.11
C ARG A 25 6.50 8.71 19.86
N ILE A 26 5.26 8.20 19.90
CA ILE A 26 4.24 8.42 18.85
C ILE A 26 3.01 9.12 19.39
N GLY A 27 2.31 9.85 18.51
CA GLY A 27 1.05 10.52 18.83
C GLY A 27 0.03 10.31 17.71
N ALA A 28 -1.09 9.66 18.06
CA ALA A 28 -2.25 9.53 17.19
C ALA A 28 -3.25 10.65 17.48
N ASN A 29 -3.70 11.34 16.42
CA ASN A 29 -4.63 12.45 16.57
C ASN A 29 -6.09 11.97 16.43
N ILE A 30 -6.82 11.89 17.54
CA ILE A 30 -8.21 11.45 17.52
C ILE A 30 -9.17 12.42 16.81
N SER A 31 -8.79 13.68 16.65
CA SER A 31 -9.53 14.61 15.78
C SER A 31 -9.33 14.34 14.29
N LEU A 32 -8.34 13.54 13.92
CA LEU A 32 -8.01 13.15 12.54
C LEU A 32 -8.20 11.64 12.33
N GLY A 33 -9.22 11.05 12.93
CA GLY A 33 -9.51 9.63 12.80
C GLY A 33 -8.44 8.70 13.35
N GLY A 34 -7.53 9.19 14.21
CA GLY A 34 -6.40 8.44 14.74
C GLY A 34 -5.19 8.36 13.83
N ALA A 35 -5.12 9.18 12.78
CA ALA A 35 -3.90 9.28 11.97
C ALA A 35 -2.70 9.71 12.81
N LEU A 36 -1.49 9.16 12.54
CA LEU A 36 -0.29 9.60 13.23
C LEU A 36 0.12 11.00 12.74
N THR A 37 0.25 11.91 13.67
CA THR A 37 0.75 13.27 13.45
C THR A 37 2.06 13.52 14.18
N TYR A 38 2.47 12.60 15.03
CA TYR A 38 3.72 12.69 15.77
C TYR A 38 4.45 11.34 15.80
N LEU A 39 5.70 11.34 15.40
CA LEU A 39 6.66 10.25 15.58
C LEU A 39 8.05 10.87 15.71
N ALA A 40 8.69 10.65 16.83
CA ALA A 40 10.03 11.16 17.09
C ALA A 40 10.85 10.17 17.92
N GLU A 41 12.16 10.09 17.63
CA GLU A 41 13.13 9.60 18.61
C GLU A 41 13.17 10.56 19.81
N LYS A 42 13.31 10.03 21.02
CA LYS A 42 13.34 10.86 22.23
C LYS A 42 14.44 11.93 22.15
N GLY A 43 14.04 13.17 22.39
CA GLY A 43 14.92 14.34 22.31
C GLY A 43 15.15 14.88 20.90
N LYS A 44 14.54 14.30 19.87
CA LYS A 44 14.58 14.80 18.50
C LYS A 44 13.24 15.40 18.04
N LYS A 45 13.24 15.98 16.85
CA LYS A 45 12.07 16.60 16.23
C LYS A 45 11.09 15.56 15.69
N ASN A 46 9.83 15.94 15.60
CA ASN A 46 8.79 15.18 14.94
C ASN A 46 9.09 14.97 13.44
N LEU A 47 9.08 13.72 12.99
CA LEU A 47 9.32 13.30 11.60
C LEU A 47 8.09 13.51 10.72
N ILE A 48 6.88 13.36 11.26
CA ILE A 48 5.63 13.35 10.50
C ILE A 48 5.17 14.78 10.19
N ASN A 49 4.66 14.98 8.97
CA ASN A 49 4.01 16.24 8.63
C ASN A 49 2.78 16.42 9.52
N SER A 50 2.83 17.47 10.32
CA SER A 50 1.81 17.84 11.27
C SER A 50 1.20 19.21 10.97
N SER A 51 1.64 19.86 9.90
CA SER A 51 1.21 21.20 9.48
C SER A 51 0.10 21.16 8.42
N ASP A 52 0.14 20.17 7.51
CA ASP A 52 -0.74 20.12 6.35
C ASP A 52 -1.89 19.16 6.57
N TRP A 53 -3.09 19.58 6.20
CA TRP A 53 -4.28 18.76 6.25
C TRP A 53 -4.22 17.61 5.22
N GLY A 54 -4.52 16.38 5.67
CA GLY A 54 -4.50 15.19 4.81
C GLY A 54 -3.11 14.63 4.51
N ARG A 55 -2.05 15.18 5.13
CA ARG A 55 -0.65 14.74 4.95
C ARG A 55 -0.04 14.19 6.22
N GLN A 56 -0.66 13.15 6.76
CA GLN A 56 -0.23 12.43 7.95
C GLN A 56 0.23 11.01 7.59
N VAL A 57 0.59 10.18 8.56
CA VAL A 57 0.61 8.73 8.39
C VAL A 57 -0.81 8.25 8.56
N GLN A 58 -1.42 7.74 7.48
CA GLN A 58 -2.85 7.46 7.45
C GLN A 58 -3.25 6.41 6.44
N MET A 59 -4.41 5.82 6.65
CA MET A 59 -5.09 4.96 5.69
C MET A 59 -5.74 5.80 4.59
N SER A 60 -5.57 5.37 3.34
CA SER A 60 -6.14 6.01 2.15
C SER A 60 -6.47 4.93 1.13
N PHE A 61 -7.75 4.81 0.74
CA PHE A 61 -8.19 3.79 -0.20
C PHE A 61 -8.83 4.40 -1.44
N TYR A 62 -8.73 3.67 -2.55
CA TYR A 62 -9.19 4.12 -3.87
C TYR A 62 -9.99 3.02 -4.55
N ALA A 63 -11.18 3.35 -5.06
CA ALA A 63 -11.97 2.46 -5.89
C ALA A 63 -12.75 3.23 -6.96
N PRO A 64 -13.17 2.59 -8.07
CA PRO A 64 -14.21 3.12 -8.92
C PRO A 64 -15.56 3.22 -8.19
N PRO A 65 -16.55 3.96 -8.76
CA PRO A 65 -16.46 4.71 -10.00
C PRO A 65 -15.68 6.02 -9.88
N ALA A 66 -15.17 6.53 -10.99
CA ALA A 66 -14.52 7.85 -11.07
C ALA A 66 -15.17 8.67 -12.21
N PRO A 67 -15.78 9.82 -11.92
CA PRO A 67 -15.98 10.42 -10.61
C PRO A 67 -16.95 9.61 -9.72
N TYR A 68 -16.78 9.72 -8.42
CA TYR A 68 -17.73 9.15 -7.43
C TYR A 68 -18.67 10.27 -6.97
N GLN A 69 -19.94 10.17 -7.34
CA GLN A 69 -20.95 11.22 -7.08
C GLN A 69 -22.21 10.59 -6.48
N PRO A 70 -22.22 10.36 -5.15
CA PRO A 70 -23.46 9.95 -4.48
C PRO A 70 -24.54 11.03 -4.63
N GLU A 71 -25.80 10.63 -4.56
CA GLU A 71 -26.95 11.52 -4.82
C GLU A 71 -26.88 12.78 -3.94
N GLY A 72 -26.96 13.94 -4.59
CA GLY A 72 -26.95 15.25 -3.93
C GLY A 72 -25.59 15.75 -3.47
N VAL A 73 -24.51 15.05 -3.80
CA VAL A 73 -23.12 15.45 -3.44
C VAL A 73 -22.27 15.62 -4.70
N GLU A 74 -21.57 16.74 -4.80
CA GLU A 74 -20.64 17.01 -5.89
C GLU A 74 -19.20 16.83 -5.42
N MET A 75 -18.36 16.24 -6.31
CA MET A 75 -16.92 16.17 -6.09
C MET A 75 -16.26 17.53 -6.32
N ALA A 76 -15.28 17.86 -5.52
CA ALA A 76 -14.36 18.95 -5.83
C ALA A 76 -13.73 18.72 -7.20
N GLU A 77 -13.81 19.73 -8.08
CA GLU A 77 -13.43 19.61 -9.51
C GLU A 77 -12.01 19.08 -9.71
N CYS A 78 -11.06 19.55 -8.88
CA CYS A 78 -9.65 19.14 -8.93
C CYS A 78 -9.41 17.67 -8.52
N TRP A 79 -10.41 16.99 -7.95
CA TRP A 79 -10.29 15.62 -7.43
C TRP A 79 -11.20 14.61 -8.14
N LYS A 80 -11.95 15.00 -9.17
CA LYS A 80 -12.88 14.10 -9.90
C LYS A 80 -12.23 12.83 -10.46
N PHE A 81 -10.91 12.87 -10.72
CA PHE A 81 -10.17 11.73 -11.25
C PHE A 81 -9.89 10.63 -10.19
N ILE A 82 -10.00 10.94 -8.90
CA ILE A 82 -9.69 9.99 -7.81
C ILE A 82 -10.78 8.90 -7.69
N GLY A 83 -12.05 9.27 -7.82
CA GLY A 83 -13.18 8.37 -7.60
C GLY A 83 -13.56 8.22 -6.13
N TRP A 84 -14.00 7.02 -5.73
CA TRP A 84 -14.27 6.64 -4.36
C TRP A 84 -12.95 6.65 -3.57
N ASN A 85 -12.87 7.49 -2.53
CA ASN A 85 -11.60 7.70 -1.82
C ASN A 85 -11.82 8.14 -0.37
N PRO A 86 -12.08 7.22 0.55
CA PRO A 86 -12.10 7.52 1.97
C PRO A 86 -10.68 7.68 2.52
N ILE A 87 -10.49 8.71 3.33
CA ILE A 87 -9.22 9.04 3.99
C ILE A 87 -9.42 9.18 5.50
N GLN A 88 -8.47 8.63 6.26
CA GLN A 88 -8.55 8.54 7.72
C GLN A 88 -8.62 9.92 8.41
N SER A 89 -7.87 10.91 7.94
CA SER A 89 -7.86 12.24 8.59
C SER A 89 -9.13 13.05 8.35
N GLY A 90 -9.76 12.92 7.18
CA GLY A 90 -10.94 13.69 6.79
C GLY A 90 -10.97 14.06 5.31
N ASP A 91 -11.85 14.98 4.90
CA ASP A 91 -12.03 15.41 3.51
C ASP A 91 -11.22 16.68 3.16
N CYS A 92 -11.14 17.04 1.88
CA CYS A 92 -10.42 18.22 1.40
C CYS A 92 -11.05 19.56 1.82
N TYR A 93 -12.26 19.54 2.38
CA TYR A 93 -12.94 20.69 2.96
C TYR A 93 -12.68 20.83 4.45
N ARG A 94 -11.82 19.95 5.05
CA ARG A 94 -11.45 19.92 6.47
C ARG A 94 -12.54 19.40 7.40
N ASN A 95 -13.53 18.65 6.89
CA ASN A 95 -14.39 17.88 7.76
C ASN A 95 -13.63 16.64 8.25
N ARG A 96 -13.71 16.39 9.54
CA ARG A 96 -12.93 15.37 10.24
C ARG A 96 -13.61 14.00 10.16
N SER A 97 -12.83 12.95 10.11
CA SER A 97 -13.31 11.59 10.32
C SER A 97 -13.83 11.41 11.74
N ARG A 98 -14.83 10.56 11.90
CA ARG A 98 -15.49 10.35 13.17
C ARG A 98 -14.91 9.15 13.91
N VAL A 99 -14.18 9.38 14.98
CA VAL A 99 -13.72 8.32 15.88
C VAL A 99 -14.92 7.70 16.59
N LEU A 100 -15.01 6.37 16.52
CA LEU A 100 -16.04 5.55 17.18
C LEU A 100 -15.52 4.97 18.50
N GLU A 101 -14.27 4.57 18.52
CA GLU A 101 -13.61 3.93 19.64
C GLU A 101 -12.11 4.19 19.57
N TYR A 102 -11.47 4.34 20.72
CA TYR A 102 -10.02 4.27 20.83
C TYR A 102 -9.59 3.69 22.18
N ARG A 103 -8.39 3.12 22.20
CA ARG A 103 -7.71 2.63 23.40
C ARG A 103 -6.27 3.09 23.35
N CYS A 104 -5.71 3.39 24.50
CA CYS A 104 -4.31 3.76 24.67
C CYS A 104 -3.76 2.97 25.85
N GLU A 105 -2.91 2.02 25.56
CA GLU A 105 -2.26 1.12 26.53
C GLU A 105 -0.75 1.42 26.53
N ASP A 106 0.03 0.77 27.37
CA ASP A 106 1.45 1.11 27.58
C ASP A 106 2.27 1.15 26.27
N ASN A 107 2.04 0.22 25.35
CA ASN A 107 2.78 0.11 24.10
C ASN A 107 1.91 0.00 22.85
N GLU A 108 0.60 0.18 22.97
CA GLU A 108 -0.35 0.11 21.85
C GLU A 108 -1.35 1.27 21.87
N ILE A 109 -1.58 1.86 20.70
CA ILE A 109 -2.75 2.69 20.43
C ILE A 109 -3.63 1.97 19.43
N TYR A 110 -4.91 1.83 19.74
CA TYR A 110 -5.95 1.38 18.83
C TYR A 110 -6.94 2.50 18.56
N VAL A 111 -7.33 2.70 17.29
CA VAL A 111 -8.39 3.63 16.91
C VAL A 111 -9.28 3.01 15.84
N LYS A 112 -10.60 3.18 16.02
CA LYS A 112 -11.62 2.88 15.03
C LYS A 112 -12.36 4.15 14.65
N CYS A 113 -12.50 4.41 13.34
CA CYS A 113 -13.19 5.58 12.84
C CYS A 113 -14.04 5.29 11.61
N ILE A 114 -14.98 6.19 11.32
CA ILE A 114 -15.61 6.32 10.01
C ILE A 114 -14.81 7.40 9.28
N PRO A 115 -14.13 7.07 8.16
CA PRO A 115 -13.35 8.03 7.36
C PRO A 115 -14.29 8.96 6.58
N MET A 116 -13.72 10.00 5.99
CA MET A 116 -14.43 10.90 5.08
C MET A 116 -13.94 10.69 3.66
N HIS A 117 -14.83 10.83 2.67
CA HIS A 117 -14.42 10.87 1.26
C HIS A 117 -13.64 12.15 0.98
N TRP A 118 -12.37 12.01 0.59
CA TRP A 118 -11.51 13.16 0.32
C TRP A 118 -12.12 14.21 -0.62
N PRO A 119 -12.69 13.82 -1.79
CA PRO A 119 -13.18 14.79 -2.75
C PRO A 119 -14.59 15.33 -2.47
N LEU A 120 -15.27 14.87 -1.42
CA LEU A 120 -16.67 15.18 -1.14
C LEU A 120 -16.80 16.00 0.16
N ASN A 121 -17.66 17.04 0.15
CA ASN A 121 -17.86 17.87 1.32
C ASN A 121 -18.72 17.17 2.37
N ASN A 122 -18.13 16.86 3.52
CA ASN A 122 -18.79 16.25 4.68
C ASN A 122 -19.54 14.93 4.38
N CYS A 123 -18.96 14.11 3.52
CA CYS A 123 -19.52 12.82 3.13
C CYS A 123 -18.71 11.67 3.78
N PRO A 124 -19.30 10.94 4.74
CA PRO A 124 -18.63 9.79 5.36
C PRO A 124 -18.45 8.65 4.36
N GLY A 125 -17.35 7.92 4.48
CA GLY A 125 -17.14 6.67 3.75
C GLY A 125 -18.07 5.56 4.22
N GLU A 126 -18.48 4.68 3.32
CA GLU A 126 -19.31 3.50 3.60
C GLU A 126 -18.42 2.36 4.13
N CYS A 127 -17.60 2.68 5.12
CA CYS A 127 -16.67 1.75 5.75
C CYS A 127 -16.24 2.24 7.13
N THR A 128 -15.58 1.38 7.87
CA THR A 128 -14.82 1.76 9.05
C THR A 128 -13.35 1.43 8.85
N PHE A 129 -12.49 2.30 9.37
CA PHE A 129 -11.06 2.05 9.50
C PHE A 129 -10.72 1.68 10.92
N GLU A 130 -9.83 0.71 11.08
CA GLU A 130 -9.24 0.32 12.35
C GLU A 130 -7.72 0.33 12.20
N VAL A 131 -7.02 0.87 13.19
CA VAL A 131 -5.56 0.92 13.19
C VAL A 131 -5.01 0.60 14.57
N TRP A 132 -3.96 -0.22 14.61
CA TRP A 132 -3.18 -0.58 15.80
C TRP A 132 -1.75 -0.12 15.59
N TYR A 133 -1.26 0.74 16.46
CA TYR A 133 0.14 1.19 16.49
C TYR A 133 0.83 0.55 17.69
N ARG A 134 1.87 -0.25 17.47
CA ARG A 134 2.62 -0.95 18.52
C ARG A 134 4.07 -0.56 18.49
N LEU A 135 4.64 -0.22 19.66
CA LEU A 135 6.05 0.15 19.76
C LEU A 135 6.93 -1.10 19.99
N ASP A 136 8.02 -1.17 19.20
CA ASP A 136 9.06 -2.19 19.33
C ASP A 136 10.44 -1.57 19.03
N GLY A 137 11.21 -1.24 20.06
CA GLY A 137 12.49 -0.54 19.90
C GLY A 137 12.33 0.79 19.16
N TYR A 138 13.01 0.94 18.06
CA TYR A 138 12.90 2.10 17.15
C TYR A 138 11.82 1.94 16.07
N CYS A 139 10.98 0.92 16.18
CA CYS A 139 9.93 0.62 15.23
C CYS A 139 8.54 0.93 15.77
N VAL A 140 7.65 1.31 14.87
CA VAL A 140 6.21 1.28 15.08
C VAL A 140 5.65 0.23 14.14
N ASN A 141 5.25 -0.92 14.68
CA ASN A 141 4.55 -1.97 13.93
C ASN A 141 3.07 -1.61 13.86
N VAL A 142 2.54 -1.54 12.66
CA VAL A 142 1.18 -1.05 12.42
C VAL A 142 0.38 -2.08 11.67
N THR A 143 -0.81 -2.39 12.20
CA THR A 143 -1.87 -3.11 11.48
C THR A 143 -2.95 -2.11 11.10
N SER A 144 -3.33 -2.08 9.84
CA SER A 144 -4.43 -1.26 9.32
C SER A 144 -5.50 -2.14 8.72
N LYS A 145 -6.78 -1.84 9.00
CA LYS A 145 -7.92 -2.63 8.53
C LYS A 145 -9.05 -1.74 8.05
N ILE A 146 -9.60 -2.08 6.89
CA ILE A 146 -10.87 -1.54 6.40
C ILE A 146 -11.95 -2.60 6.47
N ASN A 147 -13.14 -2.21 6.97
CA ASN A 147 -14.35 -3.02 6.88
C ASN A 147 -15.35 -2.26 6.03
N MET A 148 -15.63 -2.78 4.85
CA MET A 148 -16.57 -2.20 3.89
C MET A 148 -17.99 -2.57 4.20
N ASP A 149 -18.91 -1.63 3.96
CA ASP A 149 -20.37 -1.84 3.98
C ASP A 149 -21.01 -0.92 2.93
N ARG A 150 -20.57 -1.11 1.68
CA ARG A 150 -21.03 -0.28 0.57
C ARG A 150 -22.33 -0.84 0.00
N PRO A 151 -23.38 -0.01 -0.21
CA PRO A 151 -24.66 -0.47 -0.78
C PRO A 151 -24.53 -0.89 -2.25
N ASP A 152 -23.62 -0.28 -3.01
CA ASP A 152 -23.31 -0.69 -4.37
C ASP A 152 -22.49 -1.99 -4.38
N LYS A 153 -23.10 -3.06 -4.89
CA LYS A 153 -22.52 -4.42 -4.92
C LYS A 153 -21.69 -4.71 -6.18
N THR A 154 -21.50 -3.73 -7.02
CA THR A 154 -20.66 -3.88 -8.22
C THR A 154 -19.24 -4.23 -7.82
N GLN A 155 -18.69 -5.31 -8.37
CA GLN A 155 -17.26 -5.59 -8.29
C GLN A 155 -16.54 -4.73 -9.31
N TYR A 156 -15.74 -3.81 -8.82
CA TYR A 156 -14.93 -2.95 -9.66
C TYR A 156 -13.53 -3.53 -9.90
N PRO A 157 -12.86 -3.15 -10.98
CA PRO A 157 -11.47 -3.53 -11.21
C PRO A 157 -10.56 -3.10 -10.05
N ALA A 158 -9.51 -3.88 -9.83
CA ALA A 158 -8.49 -3.56 -8.83
C ALA A 158 -7.84 -2.20 -9.08
N ARG A 159 -7.48 -1.53 -7.98
CA ARG A 159 -6.68 -0.29 -7.98
C ARG A 159 -5.53 -0.39 -7.00
N HIS A 160 -4.48 0.38 -7.25
CA HIS A 160 -3.41 0.57 -6.28
C HIS A 160 -3.94 1.31 -5.05
N GLN A 161 -3.68 0.74 -3.88
CA GLN A 161 -3.97 1.29 -2.56
C GLN A 161 -2.67 1.79 -1.93
N GLU A 162 -2.72 2.90 -1.22
CA GLU A 162 -1.61 3.38 -0.39
C GLU A 162 -1.59 2.60 0.93
N GLN A 163 -0.50 1.90 1.21
CA GLN A 163 -0.39 0.94 2.32
C GLN A 163 0.85 1.20 3.21
N PRO A 164 0.89 2.30 3.97
CA PRO A 164 0.00 3.45 4.07
C PRO A 164 0.43 4.63 3.18
N ALA A 165 -0.29 5.77 3.28
CA ALA A 165 0.27 7.08 2.94
C ALA A 165 1.12 7.58 4.11
N VAL A 166 2.38 7.94 3.86
CA VAL A 166 3.30 8.50 4.86
C VAL A 166 3.82 9.84 4.38
N TYR A 167 3.61 10.88 5.17
CA TYR A 167 4.10 12.23 4.88
C TYR A 167 5.05 12.71 5.98
N THR A 168 6.24 13.15 5.59
CA THR A 168 7.23 13.72 6.51
C THR A 168 7.23 15.25 6.48
N ASN A 169 7.76 15.87 7.52
CA ASN A 169 8.13 17.29 7.49
C ASN A 169 9.25 17.55 6.46
N GLY A 170 9.40 18.78 6.04
CA GLY A 170 10.31 19.19 4.96
C GLY A 170 11.80 19.01 5.21
N GLU A 171 12.22 18.70 6.44
CA GLU A 171 13.62 18.42 6.78
C GLU A 171 14.08 17.07 6.21
N TRP A 172 13.16 16.10 6.06
CA TRP A 172 13.44 14.75 5.56
C TRP A 172 13.01 14.64 4.11
N TYR A 173 13.85 15.12 3.22
CA TYR A 173 13.56 15.34 1.80
C TYR A 173 14.23 14.34 0.87
N LYS A 174 15.36 13.72 1.32
CA LYS A 174 16.12 12.81 0.49
C LYS A 174 15.48 11.42 0.50
N GLY A 175 14.98 10.99 -0.65
CA GLY A 175 14.35 9.70 -0.83
C GLY A 175 15.34 8.62 -1.22
N VAL A 176 15.46 7.56 -0.43
CA VAL A 176 16.40 6.46 -0.66
C VAL A 176 15.74 5.10 -0.56
N ALA A 177 16.21 4.14 -1.39
CA ALA A 177 15.82 2.74 -1.36
C ALA A 177 16.91 1.87 -2.02
N TYR A 178 16.79 0.57 -1.90
CA TYR A 178 17.54 -0.36 -2.76
C TYR A 178 16.65 -0.82 -3.92
N THR A 179 17.11 -0.57 -5.15
CA THR A 179 16.40 -0.93 -6.39
C THR A 179 17.23 -1.85 -7.29
N GLY A 180 18.26 -2.47 -6.72
CA GLY A 180 19.14 -3.38 -7.45
C GLY A 180 18.56 -4.79 -7.62
N LYS A 181 19.23 -5.61 -8.43
CA LYS A 181 18.81 -6.99 -8.74
C LYS A 181 19.28 -8.03 -7.70
N LYS A 182 20.04 -7.62 -6.70
CA LYS A 182 20.59 -8.51 -5.64
C LYS A 182 20.23 -7.95 -4.26
N PRO A 183 18.98 -8.05 -3.83
CA PRO A 183 18.56 -7.56 -2.53
C PRO A 183 19.32 -8.27 -1.39
N PHE A 184 19.36 -7.63 -0.21
CA PHE A 184 19.96 -8.13 1.02
C PHE A 184 21.47 -8.37 0.96
N THR A 185 22.18 -7.68 0.08
CA THR A 185 23.65 -7.77 -0.10
C THR A 185 24.42 -6.58 0.46
N ASN A 186 23.73 -5.58 1.01
CA ASN A 186 24.30 -4.28 1.41
C ASN A 186 24.98 -3.50 0.26
N ASP A 187 24.60 -3.77 -0.99
CA ASP A 187 25.04 -2.98 -2.14
C ASP A 187 24.54 -1.53 -2.03
N SER A 188 25.11 -0.63 -2.82
CA SER A 188 24.83 0.81 -2.78
C SER A 188 23.36 1.12 -2.97
N LEU A 189 22.82 2.01 -2.15
CA LEU A 189 21.44 2.49 -2.25
C LEU A 189 21.26 3.39 -3.48
N THR A 190 20.03 3.44 -3.96
CA THR A 190 19.58 4.38 -4.98
C THR A 190 18.99 5.61 -4.28
N GLU A 191 19.49 6.78 -4.63
CA GLU A 191 18.90 8.06 -4.24
C GLU A 191 17.85 8.46 -5.28
N LEU A 192 16.58 8.40 -4.90
CA LEU A 192 15.42 8.58 -5.78
C LEU A 192 14.97 10.04 -5.83
N VAL A 193 15.06 10.74 -4.71
CA VAL A 193 14.57 12.11 -4.54
C VAL A 193 15.65 12.94 -3.88
N THR A 194 15.93 14.11 -4.48
CA THR A 194 16.88 15.10 -3.97
C THR A 194 16.23 16.48 -3.90
N LYS A 195 16.91 17.47 -3.29
CA LYS A 195 16.45 18.87 -3.31
C LYS A 195 16.38 19.43 -4.74
N GLU A 196 17.29 19.00 -5.60
CA GLU A 196 17.41 19.50 -6.96
C GLU A 196 16.33 18.95 -7.89
N ASN A 197 15.99 17.68 -7.75
CA ASN A 197 14.97 17.07 -8.60
C ASN A 197 13.53 17.22 -8.08
N GLY A 198 13.35 17.60 -6.81
CA GLY A 198 12.11 18.04 -6.19
C GLY A 198 10.84 17.42 -6.74
N LEU A 199 10.78 16.08 -6.78
CA LEU A 199 9.69 15.34 -7.41
C LEU A 199 8.41 15.48 -6.59
N GLY A 200 7.68 16.57 -6.85
CA GLY A 200 6.32 16.77 -6.37
C GLY A 200 5.34 15.82 -7.05
N TRP A 201 4.07 16.09 -6.86
CA TRP A 201 3.03 15.31 -7.56
C TRP A 201 3.10 15.53 -9.08
N PRO A 202 2.95 14.48 -9.93
CA PRO A 202 2.74 13.08 -9.58
C PRO A 202 4.00 12.42 -9.00
N TRP A 203 3.79 11.68 -7.91
CA TRP A 203 4.86 10.98 -7.20
C TRP A 203 5.53 9.92 -8.08
N LEU A 204 6.83 9.72 -7.88
CA LEU A 204 7.61 8.70 -8.58
C LEU A 204 7.15 7.28 -8.21
N ASN A 205 6.89 6.44 -9.21
CA ASN A 205 6.70 4.99 -9.01
C ASN A 205 8.04 4.28 -9.14
N PHE A 206 8.34 3.38 -8.21
CA PHE A 206 9.56 2.59 -8.21
C PHE A 206 9.34 1.25 -7.51
N ALA A 207 10.33 0.34 -7.62
CA ALA A 207 10.31 -0.93 -6.95
C ALA A 207 11.50 -1.05 -5.98
N PRO A 208 11.27 -0.92 -4.66
CA PRO A 208 12.28 -1.25 -3.66
C PRO A 208 12.40 -2.77 -3.56
N THR A 209 13.50 -3.35 -4.06
CA THR A 209 13.67 -4.81 -4.07
C THR A 209 14.00 -5.40 -2.70
N GLU A 210 14.26 -4.56 -1.70
CA GLU A 210 14.38 -4.91 -0.28
C GLU A 210 13.13 -4.57 0.56
N ASN A 211 12.00 -4.25 -0.08
CA ASN A 211 10.70 -3.95 0.56
C ASN A 211 10.68 -2.76 1.52
N TRP A 212 11.64 -1.86 1.46
CA TRP A 212 11.67 -0.65 2.25
C TRP A 212 12.11 0.56 1.42
N SER A 213 11.72 1.72 1.88
CA SER A 213 12.24 3.00 1.41
C SER A 213 12.25 4.00 2.57
N ALA A 214 13.04 5.04 2.45
CA ALA A 214 13.16 6.04 3.51
C ALA A 214 13.22 7.46 2.96
N LEU A 215 12.75 8.40 3.78
CA LEU A 215 13.01 9.82 3.66
C LEU A 215 13.95 10.23 4.78
N VAL A 216 15.09 10.80 4.42
CA VAL A 216 16.16 11.17 5.35
C VAL A 216 16.64 12.59 5.13
N ASP A 217 17.32 13.15 6.13
CA ASP A 217 17.99 14.45 6.08
C ASP A 217 19.39 14.37 5.47
N ASP A 218 20.14 15.48 5.54
CA ASP A 218 21.54 15.58 5.08
C ASP A 218 22.49 14.62 5.83
N ASN A 219 22.13 14.20 7.04
CA ASN A 219 22.89 13.27 7.87
C ASN A 219 22.47 11.81 7.69
N ASN A 220 21.63 11.50 6.69
CA ASN A 220 21.05 10.18 6.46
C ASN A 220 20.20 9.66 7.63
N TYR A 221 19.63 10.55 8.44
CA TYR A 221 18.72 10.23 9.52
C TYR A 221 17.28 10.54 9.11
N GLY A 222 16.32 9.64 9.43
CA GLY A 222 14.93 9.91 9.12
C GLY A 222 13.98 8.76 9.40
N LEU A 223 13.05 8.57 8.48
CA LEU A 223 11.94 7.63 8.58
C LEU A 223 11.97 6.62 7.44
N GLY A 224 12.08 5.35 7.76
CA GLY A 224 11.88 4.22 6.86
C GLY A 224 10.46 3.67 6.93
N VAL A 225 9.98 3.16 5.81
CA VAL A 225 8.73 2.40 5.69
C VAL A 225 9.05 1.05 5.10
N TYR A 226 8.72 -0.02 5.82
CA TYR A 226 8.85 -1.41 5.40
C TYR A 226 7.47 -2.05 5.26
N ILE A 227 7.26 -2.85 4.20
CA ILE A 227 6.08 -3.67 4.01
C ILE A 227 6.46 -4.98 3.32
N GLY A 228 6.06 -6.12 3.91
CA GLY A 228 6.40 -7.45 3.38
C GLY A 228 5.61 -7.90 2.15
N SER A 229 4.44 -7.32 1.89
CA SER A 229 3.47 -7.83 0.91
C SER A 229 3.65 -7.29 -0.52
N THR A 230 4.48 -6.26 -0.73
CA THR A 230 4.65 -5.64 -2.05
C THR A 230 6.04 -5.05 -2.25
N ASN A 231 6.56 -5.14 -3.48
CA ASN A 231 7.76 -4.44 -3.93
C ASN A 231 7.41 -3.27 -4.87
N LEU A 232 6.21 -2.74 -4.83
CA LEU A 232 5.84 -1.54 -5.57
C LEU A 232 5.60 -0.39 -4.59
N SER A 233 6.12 0.80 -4.90
CA SER A 233 6.01 1.96 -4.02
C SER A 233 5.98 3.26 -4.80
N LYS A 234 5.54 4.31 -4.12
CA LYS A 234 5.68 5.70 -4.56
C LYS A 234 6.54 6.46 -3.57
N ILE A 235 7.31 7.42 -4.09
CA ILE A 235 8.09 8.35 -3.29
C ILE A 235 8.10 9.72 -3.95
N GLY A 236 8.25 10.78 -3.15
CA GLY A 236 8.42 12.12 -3.66
C GLY A 236 8.68 13.13 -2.57
N PHE A 237 8.98 14.35 -3.00
CA PHE A 237 9.15 15.49 -2.13
C PHE A 237 8.57 16.73 -2.79
N ALA A 238 7.55 17.32 -2.17
CA ALA A 238 6.98 18.56 -2.64
C ALA A 238 7.85 19.73 -2.18
N VAL A 239 8.68 20.24 -3.09
CA VAL A 239 9.35 21.53 -2.95
C VAL A 239 8.35 22.59 -3.35
N THR A 240 7.96 23.45 -2.44
CA THR A 240 7.09 24.56 -2.81
C THR A 240 7.56 25.84 -2.14
N ASP A 241 8.04 26.75 -2.92
CA ASP A 241 7.88 28.19 -2.76
C ASP A 241 6.44 28.61 -3.19
N LYS A 242 5.66 27.64 -3.65
CA LYS A 242 4.24 27.79 -3.98
C LYS A 242 3.44 27.05 -2.93
N LYS A 243 2.53 27.80 -2.32
CA LYS A 243 1.51 27.33 -1.41
C LYS A 243 0.89 26.04 -1.96
N GLY A 244 0.91 24.98 -1.16
CA GLY A 244 0.49 23.65 -1.59
C GLY A 244 -1.00 23.53 -1.87
N TRP A 245 -1.43 22.37 -2.26
CA TRP A 245 -2.80 22.08 -2.71
C TRP A 245 -3.87 22.21 -1.63
N GLY A 246 -3.50 22.18 -0.35
CA GLY A 246 -4.42 22.23 0.78
C GLY A 246 -4.65 23.64 1.34
N GLY A 247 -3.90 24.63 0.89
CA GLY A 247 -4.11 26.00 1.33
C GLY A 247 -2.87 26.87 1.39
N PRO A 248 -3.01 28.09 1.90
CA PRO A 248 -1.96 29.11 1.86
C PRO A 248 -0.77 28.85 2.80
N LYS A 249 -0.79 27.78 3.56
CA LYS A 249 0.22 27.46 4.58
C LYS A 249 0.82 26.07 4.45
N ASP A 250 0.57 25.36 3.33
CA ASP A 250 1.16 24.03 3.14
C ASP A 250 2.67 24.13 3.08
N ASP A 251 3.33 23.33 3.91
CA ASP A 251 4.78 23.28 4.02
C ASP A 251 5.37 22.27 3.04
N GLN A 252 6.69 22.30 2.89
CA GLN A 252 7.41 21.26 2.18
C GLN A 252 7.19 19.92 2.87
N THR A 253 6.95 18.87 2.07
CA THR A 253 6.62 17.54 2.60
C THR A 253 7.22 16.44 1.76
N GLY A 254 7.81 15.44 2.42
CA GLY A 254 8.14 14.17 1.80
C GLY A 254 6.94 13.23 1.77
N TYR A 255 6.96 12.28 0.85
CA TYR A 255 5.90 11.30 0.68
C TYR A 255 6.47 9.92 0.37
N ILE A 256 5.99 8.90 1.06
CA ILE A 256 6.21 7.48 0.76
C ILE A 256 4.86 6.76 0.82
N ALA A 257 4.59 5.91 -0.16
CA ALA A 257 3.45 4.98 -0.11
C ALA A 257 3.80 3.66 -0.79
N PRO A 258 4.01 2.57 -0.04
CA PRO A 258 3.93 1.23 -0.60
C PRO A 258 2.57 0.99 -1.25
N LEU A 259 2.52 0.24 -2.35
CA LEU A 259 1.31 0.06 -3.14
C LEU A 259 0.89 -1.40 -3.21
N GLY A 260 -0.26 -1.73 -2.63
CA GLY A 260 -0.96 -2.98 -2.92
C GLY A 260 -2.02 -2.77 -4.00
N CYS A 261 -2.20 -3.74 -4.89
CA CYS A 261 -3.26 -3.70 -5.88
C CYS A 261 -4.43 -4.56 -5.42
N GLU A 262 -5.60 -3.94 -5.19
CA GLU A 262 -6.72 -4.59 -4.51
C GLU A 262 -8.05 -4.37 -5.22
N ILE A 263 -8.89 -5.42 -5.21
CA ILE A 263 -10.31 -5.35 -5.52
C ILE A 263 -11.06 -5.08 -4.23
N LEU A 264 -11.61 -3.88 -4.08
CA LEU A 264 -12.37 -3.50 -2.90
C LEU A 264 -13.85 -3.80 -3.11
N ASP A 265 -14.28 -5.03 -2.79
CA ASP A 265 -15.68 -5.42 -2.83
C ASP A 265 -16.52 -4.69 -1.78
N HIS A 266 -17.82 -4.67 -1.98
CA HIS A 266 -18.78 -3.94 -1.14
C HIS A 266 -18.80 -4.37 0.35
N ASN A 267 -18.33 -5.57 0.67
CA ASN A 267 -18.36 -6.19 2.00
C ASN A 267 -17.00 -6.69 2.47
N ILE A 268 -15.92 -6.24 1.87
CA ILE A 268 -14.56 -6.71 2.21
C ILE A 268 -14.17 -6.33 3.64
N SER A 269 -13.48 -7.25 4.32
CA SER A 269 -12.70 -6.96 5.53
C SER A 269 -11.23 -7.21 5.20
N TYR A 270 -10.52 -6.15 4.87
CA TYR A 270 -9.15 -6.19 4.35
C TYR A 270 -8.17 -5.54 5.32
N SER A 271 -7.01 -6.16 5.52
CA SER A 271 -5.96 -5.64 6.39
C SER A 271 -4.58 -5.74 5.74
N TYR A 272 -3.68 -4.84 6.16
CA TYR A 272 -2.27 -4.87 5.81
C TYR A 272 -1.42 -4.43 7.00
N ASP A 273 -0.20 -4.98 7.05
CA ASP A 273 0.78 -4.69 8.09
C ASP A 273 1.98 -3.98 7.49
N TYR A 274 2.53 -3.00 8.22
CA TYR A 274 3.76 -2.30 7.85
C TYR A 274 4.52 -1.86 9.10
N SER A 275 5.78 -1.46 8.92
CA SER A 275 6.60 -0.91 10.00
C SER A 275 7.16 0.45 9.61
N LEU A 276 7.07 1.40 10.55
CA LEU A 276 7.77 2.67 10.49
C LEU A 276 9.06 2.52 11.32
N ILE A 277 10.22 2.82 10.73
CA ILE A 277 11.53 2.61 11.34
C ILE A 277 12.23 3.96 11.46
N VAL A 278 12.60 4.35 12.67
CA VAL A 278 13.25 5.65 12.95
C VAL A 278 14.74 5.45 13.14
N GLY A 279 15.57 6.21 12.41
CA GLY A 279 17.01 6.14 12.63
C GLY A 279 17.87 6.55 11.44
N GLN A 280 19.16 6.20 11.51
CA GLN A 280 20.08 6.30 10.39
C GLN A 280 19.71 5.30 9.29
N VAL A 281 19.97 5.63 8.04
CA VAL A 281 19.59 4.81 6.89
C VAL A 281 20.13 3.37 6.97
N ASP A 282 21.36 3.19 7.48
CA ASP A 282 21.93 1.85 7.65
C ASP A 282 21.18 1.04 8.71
N PHE A 283 20.76 1.69 9.80
CA PHE A 283 19.93 1.06 10.83
C PHE A 283 18.55 0.70 10.27
N ILE A 284 17.91 1.60 9.51
CA ILE A 284 16.63 1.36 8.84
C ILE A 284 16.75 0.13 7.95
N ARG A 285 17.80 0.05 7.13
CA ARG A 285 18.06 -1.08 6.23
C ARG A 285 18.23 -2.40 6.96
N GLN A 286 19.07 -2.42 8.01
CA GLN A 286 19.31 -3.65 8.80
C GLN A 286 18.02 -4.11 9.51
N THR A 287 17.23 -3.18 10.04
CA THR A 287 15.94 -3.49 10.65
C THR A 287 14.97 -4.07 9.63
N ALA A 288 14.89 -3.50 8.43
CA ALA A 288 14.10 -4.05 7.34
C ALA A 288 14.53 -5.48 6.97
N TYR A 289 15.83 -5.78 6.99
CA TYR A 289 16.34 -7.14 6.75
C TYR A 289 15.86 -8.13 7.82
N GLU A 290 15.84 -7.72 9.10
CA GLU A 290 15.35 -8.59 10.17
C GLU A 290 13.84 -8.84 10.05
N LEU A 291 13.05 -7.82 9.72
CA LEU A 291 11.62 -7.95 9.48
C LEU A 291 11.33 -8.87 8.28
N ASP A 292 12.13 -8.76 7.24
CA ASP A 292 11.95 -9.51 6.00
C ASP A 292 12.21 -11.02 6.13
N LYS A 293 13.05 -11.45 7.07
CA LYS A 293 13.30 -12.87 7.32
C LYS A 293 12.06 -13.70 7.65
N ASN A 294 11.03 -13.05 8.14
CA ASN A 294 9.76 -13.67 8.51
C ASN A 294 8.64 -13.46 7.47
N ALA A 295 8.93 -12.76 6.39
CA ALA A 295 7.95 -12.51 5.34
C ALA A 295 7.83 -13.75 4.43
N ASP A 296 6.67 -14.38 4.43
CA ASP A 296 6.33 -15.42 3.46
C ASP A 296 5.77 -14.76 2.18
N ARG A 297 6.54 -14.81 1.09
CA ARG A 297 6.18 -14.24 -0.19
C ARG A 297 5.99 -15.27 -1.28
N ARG A 298 6.01 -16.55 -0.92
CA ARG A 298 5.96 -17.67 -1.86
C ARG A 298 4.74 -18.55 -1.68
N HIS A 299 4.05 -18.37 -0.57
CA HIS A 299 2.83 -19.11 -0.26
C HIS A 299 1.65 -18.16 -0.12
N PHE A 300 0.64 -18.34 -0.96
CA PHE A 300 -0.59 -17.55 -0.97
C PHE A 300 -1.78 -18.46 -0.71
N SER A 301 -2.56 -18.15 0.33
CA SER A 301 -3.73 -18.93 0.73
C SER A 301 -5.00 -18.07 0.61
N PHE A 302 -6.00 -18.59 -0.05
CA PHE A 302 -7.25 -17.88 -0.30
C PHE A 302 -8.35 -18.22 0.70
N GLU A 303 -7.98 -18.69 1.90
CA GLU A 303 -8.93 -19.06 2.96
C GLU A 303 -9.75 -17.87 3.49
N ARG A 304 -9.17 -16.68 3.50
CA ARG A 304 -9.75 -15.46 4.09
C ARG A 304 -10.11 -14.40 3.07
N ASP A 305 -9.22 -14.19 2.08
CA ASP A 305 -9.29 -13.14 1.10
C ASP A 305 -8.55 -13.54 -0.19
N ARG A 306 -8.29 -12.60 -1.06
CA ARG A 306 -7.56 -12.85 -2.31
C ARG A 306 -6.04 -12.84 -2.15
N ASP A 307 -5.53 -12.66 -0.95
CA ASP A 307 -4.09 -12.60 -0.64
C ASP A 307 -3.32 -11.71 -1.64
N HIS A 308 -3.84 -10.49 -1.89
CA HIS A 308 -3.35 -9.49 -2.84
C HIS A 308 -3.40 -9.89 -4.33
N PHE A 309 -3.99 -11.07 -4.69
CA PHE A 309 -4.26 -11.40 -6.08
C PHE A 309 -5.42 -10.57 -6.63
N TYR A 310 -5.36 -10.27 -7.91
CA TYR A 310 -6.37 -9.49 -8.60
C TYR A 310 -6.53 -9.92 -10.05
N TYR A 311 -7.47 -9.34 -10.77
CA TYR A 311 -7.88 -9.82 -12.08
C TYR A 311 -7.80 -8.74 -13.15
N LYS A 312 -7.67 -9.23 -14.39
CA LYS A 312 -8.00 -8.48 -15.59
C LYS A 312 -9.02 -9.29 -16.38
N ASP A 313 -10.16 -8.67 -16.67
CA ASP A 313 -11.28 -9.27 -17.42
C ASP A 313 -11.81 -10.58 -16.78
N ILE A 314 -11.79 -10.66 -15.47
CA ILE A 314 -12.39 -11.71 -14.63
C ILE A 314 -13.20 -11.03 -13.53
N THR A 315 -14.35 -11.63 -13.22
CA THR A 315 -15.15 -11.33 -12.04
C THR A 315 -15.33 -12.64 -11.26
N ASP A 316 -14.89 -12.66 -10.01
CA ASP A 316 -15.08 -13.82 -9.14
C ASP A 316 -16.42 -13.77 -8.40
N LYS A 317 -16.66 -14.73 -7.50
CA LYS A 317 -17.89 -14.79 -6.71
C LYS A 317 -17.99 -13.73 -5.60
N GLY A 318 -16.97 -12.89 -5.47
CA GLY A 318 -16.89 -11.81 -4.50
C GLY A 318 -16.22 -12.22 -3.19
N TYR A 319 -16.08 -11.24 -2.31
CA TYR A 319 -15.39 -11.35 -1.04
C TYR A 319 -16.40 -11.50 0.13
N PRO A 320 -16.14 -12.38 1.13
CA PRO A 320 -15.07 -13.38 1.18
C PRO A 320 -15.23 -14.48 0.13
N THR A 321 -14.10 -15.00 -0.37
CA THR A 321 -14.07 -15.96 -1.49
C THR A 321 -14.50 -17.38 -1.13
N GLY A 322 -14.78 -17.66 0.14
CA GLY A 322 -15.19 -19.00 0.60
C GLY A 322 -14.06 -20.04 0.61
N GLY A 323 -12.82 -19.58 0.80
CA GLY A 323 -11.64 -20.45 0.91
C GLY A 323 -10.93 -20.72 -0.42
N CYS A 324 -11.36 -20.05 -1.50
CA CYS A 324 -10.70 -20.16 -2.80
C CYS A 324 -11.02 -18.93 -3.68
N LEU A 325 -10.17 -18.68 -4.67
CA LEU A 325 -10.52 -17.85 -5.82
C LEU A 325 -11.40 -18.68 -6.76
N ASP A 326 -12.66 -18.32 -6.94
CA ASP A 326 -13.63 -19.08 -7.72
C ASP A 326 -14.19 -18.21 -8.84
N PHE A 327 -13.82 -18.52 -10.10
CA PHE A 327 -14.16 -17.66 -11.23
C PHE A 327 -14.21 -18.40 -12.57
N ASP A 328 -15.00 -17.83 -13.48
CA ASP A 328 -14.98 -18.18 -14.89
C ASP A 328 -13.92 -17.29 -15.60
N PHE A 329 -13.18 -17.89 -16.53
CA PHE A 329 -12.19 -17.18 -17.32
C PHE A 329 -12.44 -17.34 -18.82
N GLY A 330 -12.02 -16.34 -19.59
CA GLY A 330 -12.06 -16.34 -21.04
C GLY A 330 -10.69 -16.13 -21.66
N ILE A 331 -10.63 -16.22 -22.98
CA ILE A 331 -9.39 -15.99 -23.73
C ILE A 331 -8.88 -14.57 -23.48
N GLY A 332 -7.63 -14.45 -23.04
CA GLY A 332 -6.94 -13.17 -22.75
C GLY A 332 -7.21 -12.61 -21.37
N SER A 333 -8.09 -13.20 -20.56
CA SER A 333 -8.24 -12.81 -19.17
C SER A 333 -7.01 -13.25 -18.34
N GLU A 334 -6.77 -12.56 -17.22
CA GLU A 334 -5.57 -12.77 -16.41
C GLU A 334 -5.88 -12.84 -14.91
N LEU A 335 -5.31 -13.84 -14.23
CA LEU A 335 -5.11 -13.83 -12.79
C LEU A 335 -3.72 -13.25 -12.49
N LYS A 336 -3.64 -12.21 -11.68
CA LYS A 336 -2.41 -11.46 -11.40
C LYS A 336 -1.98 -11.66 -9.95
N SER A 337 -0.70 -11.99 -9.76
CA SER A 337 -0.09 -12.02 -8.42
C SER A 337 0.17 -10.61 -7.88
N PRO A 338 0.37 -10.46 -6.55
CA PRO A 338 0.94 -9.23 -6.01
C PRO A 338 2.32 -8.95 -6.63
N PRO A 339 2.73 -7.67 -6.71
CA PRO A 339 4.03 -7.27 -7.25
C PRO A 339 5.16 -7.54 -6.25
N VAL A 340 5.55 -8.80 -6.12
CA VAL A 340 6.65 -9.28 -5.26
C VAL A 340 7.88 -9.54 -6.12
N PHE A 341 9.06 -9.10 -5.66
CA PHE A 341 10.32 -9.30 -6.36
C PHE A 341 10.87 -10.70 -6.16
N PHE A 342 11.26 -11.33 -7.25
CA PHE A 342 11.96 -12.62 -7.29
C PHE A 342 13.30 -12.46 -8.03
N GLY A 343 14.36 -12.93 -7.40
CA GLY A 343 15.71 -12.91 -7.94
C GLY A 343 16.08 -14.18 -8.74
N LYS A 344 17.30 -14.19 -9.26
CA LYS A 344 17.81 -15.27 -10.11
C LYS A 344 17.78 -16.63 -9.41
N GLY A 345 17.09 -17.58 -10.03
CA GLY A 345 17.06 -18.98 -9.60
C GLY A 345 16.22 -19.22 -8.34
N GLU A 346 15.44 -18.23 -7.92
CA GLU A 346 14.56 -18.35 -6.75
C GLU A 346 13.28 -19.13 -7.04
N CYS A 347 12.88 -19.21 -8.29
CA CYS A 347 11.62 -19.83 -8.69
C CYS A 347 11.83 -20.77 -9.87
N LYS A 348 11.26 -21.98 -9.79
CA LYS A 348 11.30 -22.98 -10.86
C LYS A 348 9.92 -23.53 -11.20
N GLN A 349 8.97 -23.40 -10.28
CA GLN A 349 7.66 -23.97 -10.40
C GLN A 349 6.61 -23.10 -9.72
N ILE A 350 5.43 -23.02 -10.32
CA ILE A 350 4.22 -22.51 -9.65
C ILE A 350 3.32 -23.72 -9.40
N GLU A 351 2.97 -23.95 -8.16
CA GLU A 351 2.00 -24.97 -7.77
C GLU A 351 0.65 -24.31 -7.49
N LEU A 352 -0.40 -24.86 -8.09
CA LEU A 352 -1.78 -24.44 -7.89
C LEU A 352 -2.52 -25.59 -7.19
N ASP A 353 -2.99 -25.39 -5.97
CA ASP A 353 -3.99 -26.27 -5.38
C ASP A 353 -5.36 -25.83 -5.88
N ALA A 354 -5.97 -26.58 -6.78
CA ALA A 354 -7.14 -26.14 -7.53
C ALA A 354 -8.12 -27.25 -7.87
N THR A 355 -9.36 -26.86 -8.18
CA THR A 355 -10.41 -27.70 -8.76
C THR A 355 -10.82 -27.14 -10.11
N PHE A 356 -10.73 -27.94 -11.15
CA PHE A 356 -11.23 -27.66 -12.51
C PHE A 356 -11.37 -28.94 -13.32
N GLU A 357 -12.14 -28.90 -14.40
CA GLU A 357 -12.31 -30.03 -15.32
C GLU A 357 -11.74 -29.70 -16.70
N GLY A 358 -11.10 -30.69 -17.33
CA GLY A 358 -10.53 -30.57 -18.66
C GLY A 358 -9.14 -29.96 -18.68
N GLU A 359 -8.82 -29.26 -19.76
CA GLU A 359 -7.51 -28.64 -19.96
C GLU A 359 -7.59 -27.12 -19.83
N ILE A 360 -6.69 -26.56 -19.03
CA ILE A 360 -6.44 -25.12 -18.98
C ILE A 360 -5.08 -24.84 -19.58
N SER A 361 -5.04 -23.94 -20.57
CA SER A 361 -3.81 -23.53 -21.24
C SER A 361 -3.67 -22.01 -21.27
N GLY A 362 -2.43 -21.56 -21.32
CA GLY A 362 -2.15 -20.13 -21.30
C GLY A 362 -0.65 -19.82 -21.30
N ASP A 363 -0.35 -18.60 -20.87
CA ASP A 363 1.01 -18.12 -20.65
C ASP A 363 1.16 -17.59 -19.23
N VAL A 364 2.24 -17.99 -18.55
CA VAL A 364 2.71 -17.27 -17.37
C VAL A 364 3.45 -16.04 -17.86
N ILE A 365 2.90 -14.87 -17.60
CA ILE A 365 3.51 -13.58 -17.97
C ILE A 365 4.29 -13.06 -16.78
N PHE A 366 5.61 -13.06 -16.85
CA PHE A 366 6.49 -12.47 -15.87
C PHE A 366 6.65 -10.97 -16.15
N HIS A 367 6.48 -10.13 -15.12
CA HIS A 367 6.74 -8.70 -15.21
C HIS A 367 8.21 -8.46 -14.90
N LEU A 368 9.04 -8.34 -15.95
CA LEU A 368 10.48 -8.21 -15.82
C LEU A 368 10.85 -6.88 -15.21
N TYR A 369 11.68 -6.93 -14.19
CA TYR A 369 12.27 -5.77 -13.58
C TYR A 369 13.49 -5.27 -14.38
N GLU A 370 13.32 -4.19 -15.10
CA GLU A 370 14.37 -3.56 -15.93
C GLU A 370 15.16 -2.48 -15.16
N GLY A 371 14.74 -2.17 -13.93
CA GLY A 371 15.29 -1.08 -13.12
C GLY A 371 14.47 0.20 -13.24
N LEU A 372 15.18 1.33 -13.25
CA LEU A 372 14.59 2.67 -13.41
C LEU A 372 14.97 3.25 -14.78
N ASP A 373 14.10 4.08 -15.34
CA ASP A 373 14.40 4.86 -16.53
C ASP A 373 15.26 6.10 -16.19
N GLU A 374 15.64 6.89 -17.20
CA GLU A 374 16.44 8.11 -17.03
C GLU A 374 15.77 9.19 -16.14
N LYS A 375 14.47 9.06 -15.91
CA LYS A 375 13.68 9.93 -15.03
C LYS A 375 13.39 9.28 -13.67
N ASN A 376 14.06 8.19 -13.36
CA ASN A 376 13.86 7.36 -12.17
C ASN A 376 12.48 6.67 -12.08
N ASN A 377 11.68 6.58 -13.16
CA ASN A 377 10.44 5.82 -13.12
C ASN A 377 10.72 4.32 -13.26
N LEU A 378 9.87 3.52 -12.63
CA LEU A 378 9.91 2.07 -12.75
C LEU A 378 9.75 1.66 -14.22
N LYS A 379 10.68 0.85 -14.67
CA LYS A 379 10.69 0.26 -16.01
C LYS A 379 10.46 -1.23 -15.91
N LEU A 380 9.35 -1.69 -16.49
CA LEU A 380 8.98 -3.10 -16.61
C LEU A 380 8.79 -3.47 -18.07
N SER A 381 9.03 -4.74 -18.37
CA SER A 381 8.63 -5.38 -19.62
C SER A 381 8.05 -6.77 -19.31
N ASP A 382 7.41 -7.42 -20.27
CA ASP A 382 6.74 -8.69 -20.07
C ASP A 382 7.48 -9.82 -20.79
N TYR A 383 7.52 -11.00 -20.19
CA TYR A 383 8.03 -12.22 -20.77
C TYR A 383 7.07 -13.38 -20.53
N GLY A 384 6.63 -14.07 -21.59
CA GLY A 384 5.65 -15.15 -21.52
C GLY A 384 6.31 -16.54 -21.58
N VAL A 385 5.85 -17.45 -20.72
CA VAL A 385 6.18 -18.88 -20.74
C VAL A 385 4.87 -19.67 -20.87
N PRO A 386 4.68 -20.49 -21.92
CA PRO A 386 3.44 -21.23 -22.11
C PRO A 386 3.25 -22.28 -21.02
N PHE A 387 2.01 -22.51 -20.61
CA PHE A 387 1.63 -23.61 -19.73
C PHE A 387 0.38 -24.35 -20.22
N SER A 388 0.27 -25.62 -19.80
CA SER A 388 -0.96 -26.41 -19.92
C SER A 388 -1.06 -27.35 -18.74
N ILE A 389 -2.21 -27.35 -18.07
CA ILE A 389 -2.54 -28.22 -16.93
C ILE A 389 -3.86 -28.94 -17.19
N LYS A 390 -4.02 -30.14 -16.64
CA LYS A 390 -5.23 -30.97 -16.79
C LYS A 390 -5.85 -31.25 -15.43
N GLY A 391 -7.14 -31.01 -15.32
CA GLY A 391 -7.96 -31.29 -14.14
C GLY A 391 -8.98 -32.37 -14.38
N THR A 392 -9.38 -33.04 -13.31
CA THR A 392 -10.36 -34.14 -13.32
C THR A 392 -11.72 -33.76 -12.75
N GLY A 393 -11.90 -32.49 -12.37
CA GLY A 393 -13.07 -32.01 -11.62
C GLY A 393 -12.93 -32.17 -10.11
N GLU A 394 -11.85 -32.79 -9.63
CA GLU A 394 -11.53 -32.91 -8.21
C GLU A 394 -10.37 -32.00 -7.81
N ARG A 395 -10.30 -31.63 -6.54
CA ARG A 395 -9.22 -30.80 -6.00
C ARG A 395 -7.90 -31.56 -6.05
N ALA A 396 -6.90 -30.95 -6.67
CA ALA A 396 -5.57 -31.51 -6.82
C ALA A 396 -4.51 -30.40 -6.96
N THR A 397 -3.26 -30.73 -6.61
CA THR A 397 -2.12 -29.85 -6.91
C THR A 397 -1.70 -30.03 -8.37
N CYS A 398 -1.64 -28.92 -9.09
CA CYS A 398 -1.17 -28.83 -10.46
C CYS A 398 0.08 -27.97 -10.52
N SER A 399 1.12 -28.44 -11.22
CA SER A 399 2.39 -27.74 -11.31
C SER A 399 2.58 -27.13 -12.70
N VAL A 400 3.04 -25.88 -12.71
CA VAL A 400 3.47 -25.15 -13.91
C VAL A 400 4.98 -24.97 -13.85
N ASP A 401 5.71 -25.57 -14.79
CA ASP A 401 7.17 -25.39 -14.89
C ASP A 401 7.48 -23.97 -15.37
N ILE A 402 8.23 -23.24 -14.57
CA ILE A 402 8.72 -21.90 -14.86
C ILE A 402 10.24 -21.80 -14.85
N SER A 403 10.94 -22.91 -15.08
CA SER A 403 12.41 -22.95 -15.16
C SER A 403 12.99 -22.02 -16.25
N ALA A 404 12.17 -21.63 -17.23
CA ALA A 404 12.48 -20.63 -18.25
C ALA A 404 12.18 -19.17 -17.83
N ALA A 405 11.79 -18.94 -16.57
CA ALA A 405 11.55 -17.60 -16.06
C ALA A 405 12.81 -16.71 -16.16
N PRO A 406 12.65 -15.40 -16.34
CA PRO A 406 13.78 -14.47 -16.36
C PRO A 406 14.49 -14.40 -15.01
N ASP A 407 15.75 -13.98 -15.04
CA ASP A 407 16.62 -13.88 -13.85
C ASP A 407 16.05 -12.99 -12.73
N CYS A 408 15.23 -11.99 -13.07
CA CYS A 408 14.58 -11.11 -12.10
C CYS A 408 13.22 -10.66 -12.63
N PHE A 409 12.18 -10.75 -11.79
CA PHE A 409 10.84 -10.26 -12.14
C PHE A 409 10.09 -9.75 -10.91
N ILE A 410 9.03 -8.97 -11.13
CA ILE A 410 8.15 -8.44 -10.08
C ILE A 410 6.74 -8.95 -10.31
N GLY A 411 6.40 -10.06 -9.66
CA GLY A 411 5.12 -10.71 -9.84
C GLY A 411 4.93 -11.33 -11.23
N PHE A 412 3.82 -12.03 -11.39
CA PHE A 412 3.44 -12.70 -12.64
C PHE A 412 1.92 -12.63 -12.87
N SER A 413 1.50 -13.00 -14.07
CA SER A 413 0.09 -13.21 -14.41
C SER A 413 -0.09 -14.55 -15.08
N LEU A 414 -1.15 -15.28 -14.73
CA LEU A 414 -1.64 -16.40 -15.54
C LEU A 414 -2.61 -15.84 -16.57
N ARG A 415 -2.21 -15.78 -17.85
CA ARG A 415 -3.04 -15.36 -18.97
C ARG A 415 -3.62 -16.57 -19.65
N PHE A 416 -4.95 -16.67 -19.72
CA PHE A 416 -5.65 -17.83 -20.26
C PHE A 416 -5.82 -17.76 -21.77
N ASN A 417 -5.56 -18.87 -22.47
CA ASN A 417 -5.70 -19.01 -23.93
C ASN A 417 -6.96 -19.78 -24.33
N ASN A 418 -7.70 -20.31 -23.38
CA ASN A 418 -9.01 -20.93 -23.56
C ASN A 418 -10.01 -20.39 -22.54
N SER A 419 -11.23 -20.88 -22.58
CA SER A 419 -12.28 -20.52 -21.61
C SER A 419 -12.56 -21.70 -20.69
N GLY A 420 -12.95 -21.44 -19.46
CA GLY A 420 -13.27 -22.45 -18.47
C GLY A 420 -13.67 -21.87 -17.13
N HIS A 421 -13.70 -22.74 -16.14
CA HIS A 421 -13.96 -22.43 -14.74
C HIS A 421 -12.86 -23.04 -13.88
N ILE A 422 -12.43 -22.31 -12.83
CA ILE A 422 -11.43 -22.78 -11.87
C ILE A 422 -11.72 -22.25 -10.48
N SER A 423 -11.50 -23.11 -9.47
CA SER A 423 -11.41 -22.70 -8.07
C SER A 423 -10.00 -22.98 -7.57
N ILE A 424 -9.26 -21.92 -7.17
CA ILE A 424 -7.87 -22.01 -6.69
C ILE A 424 -7.87 -21.77 -5.18
N TYR A 425 -7.34 -22.71 -4.41
CA TYR A 425 -7.27 -22.68 -2.95
C TYR A 425 -5.95 -22.09 -2.43
N SER A 426 -4.86 -22.36 -3.13
CA SER A 426 -3.56 -21.75 -2.84
C SER A 426 -2.66 -21.70 -4.07
N VAL A 427 -1.68 -20.82 -4.01
CA VAL A 427 -0.57 -20.71 -4.97
C VAL A 427 0.74 -20.76 -4.20
N ASN A 428 1.63 -21.70 -4.60
CA ASN A 428 3.00 -21.77 -4.08
C ASN A 428 3.98 -21.49 -5.22
N ILE A 429 5.06 -20.80 -4.89
CA ILE A 429 6.14 -20.49 -5.81
C ILE A 429 7.42 -21.17 -5.30
N GLU A 430 7.93 -22.16 -6.02
CA GLU A 430 9.09 -22.97 -5.66
C GLU A 430 10.27 -22.81 -6.65
#